data_900bdefdffc98780f19bc2c6c737e4e0
#
_entry.id   900bdefdffc98780f19bc2c6c737e4e0
#
_cell.length_a   1.000
_cell.length_b   1.000
_cell.length_c   1.000
_cell.angle_alpha   90.00
_cell.angle_beta   90.00
_cell.angle_gamma   90.00
#
_symmetry.space_group_name_H-M   'P 1'
#
loop_
_entity.id
_entity.type
_entity.pdbx_description
1 polymer ?
#
loop_
_entity_poly.entity_id
_entity_poly.type
_entity_poly.pdbx_seq_one_letter_code
_entity_poly.pdbx_strand_id
1 'polypeptide(L)'
;LSHYNLAYFDASHAKDVTANLLTDFTFHHDGNLSITTSSPINEYLQRIQFSQFDYLFINGNHYAGEKQIIFLDPEKEASINKRINQISEVQFFVKLTQDIEPFQSLKDAFLNWREIPCYQINDVEKITNHISKLISETVPTIKGLVLTGGKSTRMGTDKSELNYHGKPQKLVVKELLENVGLKTYYSVQRNNANTDESLEEIHDTFFNLGPFGGICSAFQKDPNSAWMVLATDLPFVDEHLVKLLLEKRNPAKVATAIKGKGKQFPEPLITIYEPKAYPVLLQYLAQGYSCPRKMLINSEVEIVEVDDELIRNINTPEE
;
A
#
# COMPACT_ATOMS: atom_id res chain seq x y z
N LEU A 1 12.50 -6.27 7.18
CA LEU A 1 11.83 -5.17 7.92
C LEU A 1 12.36 -3.78 7.52
N SER A 2 13.63 -3.66 7.14
CA SER A 2 14.27 -2.36 6.82
C SER A 2 13.66 -1.58 5.65
N HIS A 3 12.77 -2.19 4.86
CA HIS A 3 12.11 -1.56 3.72
C HIS A 3 10.74 -0.97 4.06
N TYR A 4 10.18 -1.30 5.23
CA TYR A 4 8.87 -0.83 5.69
C TYR A 4 9.00 0.36 6.63
N ASN A 5 8.04 1.29 6.56
CA ASN A 5 7.87 2.35 7.54
C ASN A 5 7.19 1.77 8.78
N LEU A 6 7.97 1.62 9.84
CA LEU A 6 7.50 1.07 11.10
C LEU A 6 7.32 2.18 12.13
N ALA A 7 6.28 2.08 12.96
CA ALA A 7 6.09 2.94 14.12
C ALA A 7 5.87 2.12 15.39
N TYR A 8 6.19 2.73 16.52
CA TYR A 8 5.90 2.20 17.85
C TYR A 8 5.02 3.20 18.60
N PHE A 9 3.93 2.71 19.15
CA PHE A 9 2.95 3.51 19.86
C PHE A 9 2.82 3.07 21.31
N ASP A 10 3.04 4.01 22.23
CA ASP A 10 2.97 3.78 23.66
C ASP A 10 2.36 4.99 24.40
N ALA A 11 1.97 4.80 25.65
CA ALA A 11 1.55 5.88 26.53
C ALA A 11 2.75 6.43 27.33
N SER A 12 2.84 7.74 27.44
CA SER A 12 3.81 8.37 28.33
C SER A 12 3.32 8.32 29.79
N HIS A 13 4.21 7.97 30.71
CA HIS A 13 4.00 8.08 32.16
C HIS A 13 4.54 9.38 32.74
N ALA A 14 5.07 10.27 31.91
CA ALA A 14 5.54 11.57 32.34
C ALA A 14 4.37 12.44 32.83
N LYS A 15 4.49 12.97 34.07
CA LYS A 15 3.43 13.76 34.70
C LYS A 15 3.38 15.21 34.22
N ASP A 16 4.44 15.72 33.62
CA ASP A 16 4.59 17.11 33.21
C ASP A 16 4.87 17.26 31.72
N VAL A 17 3.82 17.22 30.94
CA VAL A 17 3.86 17.90 29.63
C VAL A 17 3.37 19.31 29.90
N THR A 18 4.27 20.29 29.95
CA THR A 18 3.89 21.70 29.89
C THR A 18 3.03 21.86 28.65
N ALA A 19 1.75 22.20 28.87
CA ALA A 19 0.83 22.40 27.76
C ALA A 19 1.30 23.61 26.94
N ASN A 20 2.06 23.36 25.89
CA ASN A 20 2.37 24.36 24.89
C ASN A 20 1.09 24.66 24.13
N LEU A 21 0.71 25.93 24.04
CA LEU A 21 -0.45 26.37 23.25
C LEU A 21 -0.23 26.22 21.73
N LEU A 22 0.98 25.87 21.31
CA LEU A 22 1.42 25.83 19.94
C LEU A 22 1.93 24.40 19.58
N THR A 23 1.75 24.02 18.36
CA THR A 23 2.45 22.86 17.79
C THR A 23 3.86 23.29 17.39
N ASP A 24 4.87 22.64 17.96
CA ASP A 24 6.27 22.91 17.67
C ASP A 24 6.78 21.99 16.58
N PHE A 25 7.36 22.56 15.53
CA PHE A 25 8.09 21.86 14.49
C PHE A 25 9.59 22.13 14.65
N THR A 26 10.35 21.11 14.95
CA THR A 26 11.81 21.21 15.08
C THR A 26 12.50 20.44 13.97
N PHE A 27 13.17 21.16 13.06
CA PHE A 27 14.03 20.57 12.04
C PHE A 27 15.43 20.37 12.60
N HIS A 28 15.93 19.15 12.55
CA HIS A 28 17.26 18.78 13.03
C HIS A 28 18.28 18.85 11.90
N HIS A 29 19.56 19.03 12.23
CA HIS A 29 20.66 19.11 11.24
C HIS A 29 20.86 17.83 10.42
N ASP A 30 20.42 16.69 10.92
CA ASP A 30 20.43 15.40 10.25
C ASP A 30 19.26 15.18 9.28
N GLY A 31 18.40 16.21 9.10
CA GLY A 31 17.24 16.16 8.22
C GLY A 31 15.97 15.62 8.88
N ASN A 32 16.02 15.21 10.15
CA ASN A 32 14.84 14.75 10.88
C ASN A 32 13.93 15.91 11.29
N LEU A 33 12.64 15.62 11.39
CA LEU A 33 11.61 16.53 11.88
C LEU A 33 10.97 15.95 13.14
N SER A 34 11.00 16.71 14.25
CA SER A 34 10.22 16.43 15.44
C SER A 34 8.98 17.33 15.47
N ILE A 35 7.83 16.73 15.79
CA ILE A 35 6.56 17.45 15.92
C ILE A 35 6.03 17.20 17.33
N THR A 36 5.83 18.27 18.11
CA THR A 36 5.23 18.19 19.43
C THR A 36 3.96 19.04 19.44
N THR A 37 2.82 18.40 19.73
CA THR A 37 1.53 19.07 19.83
C THR A 37 0.86 18.79 21.16
N SER A 38 0.24 19.79 21.75
CA SER A 38 -0.61 19.67 22.93
C SER A 38 -2.11 19.59 22.59
N SER A 39 -2.45 19.69 21.31
CA SER A 39 -3.84 19.56 20.87
C SER A 39 -4.34 18.13 21.12
N PRO A 40 -5.53 17.96 21.73
CA PRO A 40 -6.10 16.63 21.92
C PRO A 40 -6.33 15.98 20.55
N ILE A 41 -5.78 14.78 20.37
CA ILE A 41 -5.94 14.00 19.15
C ILE A 41 -7.12 13.07 19.37
N ASN A 42 -8.15 13.18 18.52
CA ASN A 42 -9.24 12.22 18.52
C ASN A 42 -8.83 10.96 17.73
N GLU A 43 -9.60 9.88 17.89
CA GLU A 43 -9.35 8.59 17.26
C GLU A 43 -9.19 8.67 15.72
N TYR A 44 -9.95 9.53 15.05
CA TYR A 44 -9.88 9.67 13.59
C TYR A 44 -8.60 10.37 13.14
N LEU A 45 -8.18 11.43 13.82
CA LEU A 45 -6.91 12.10 13.55
C LEU A 45 -5.71 11.18 13.84
N GLN A 46 -5.80 10.38 14.89
CA GLN A 46 -4.79 9.37 15.21
C GLN A 46 -4.67 8.33 14.08
N ARG A 47 -5.79 7.83 13.55
CA ARG A 47 -5.79 6.91 12.41
C ARG A 47 -5.17 7.53 11.15
N ILE A 48 -5.44 8.81 10.88
CA ILE A 48 -4.80 9.53 9.77
C ILE A 48 -3.28 9.59 9.96
N GLN A 49 -2.80 9.87 11.17
CA GLN A 49 -1.36 9.88 11.45
C GLN A 49 -0.75 8.48 11.29
N PHE A 50 -1.42 7.44 11.78
CA PHE A 50 -0.93 6.06 11.68
C PHE A 50 -0.97 5.51 10.26
N SER A 51 -1.83 6.00 9.40
CA SER A 51 -1.92 5.57 7.98
C SER A 51 -0.67 5.86 7.15
N GLN A 52 0.28 6.62 7.67
CA GLN A 52 1.57 6.88 7.03
C GLN A 52 2.57 5.72 7.22
N PHE A 53 2.31 4.84 8.17
CA PHE A 53 3.16 3.70 8.50
C PHE A 53 2.59 2.42 7.89
N ASP A 54 3.48 1.51 7.50
CA ASP A 54 3.08 0.19 7.00
C ASP A 54 2.65 -0.71 8.14
N TYR A 55 3.36 -0.65 9.28
CA TYR A 55 3.05 -1.42 10.47
C TYR A 55 3.25 -0.59 11.73
N LEU A 56 2.32 -0.76 12.65
CA LEU A 56 2.34 -0.09 13.94
C LEU A 56 2.49 -1.13 15.05
N PHE A 57 3.60 -1.09 15.77
CA PHE A 57 3.78 -1.85 17.00
C PHE A 57 3.16 -1.07 18.16
N ILE A 58 2.28 -1.72 18.89
CA ILE A 58 1.51 -1.09 19.97
C ILE A 58 1.89 -1.72 21.29
N ASN A 59 2.19 -0.90 22.32
CA ASN A 59 2.33 -1.43 23.65
C ASN A 59 0.97 -1.90 24.19
N GLY A 60 0.77 -3.22 24.19
CA GLY A 60 -0.45 -3.88 24.64
C GLY A 60 -0.79 -3.63 26.12
N ASN A 61 0.09 -2.98 26.91
CA ASN A 61 -0.24 -2.56 28.27
C ASN A 61 -1.23 -1.39 28.30
N HIS A 62 -1.29 -0.58 27.24
CA HIS A 62 -2.06 0.65 27.18
C HIS A 62 -3.14 0.63 26.12
N TYR A 63 -2.94 -0.13 25.04
CA TYR A 63 -3.83 -0.14 23.87
C TYR A 63 -4.06 -1.57 23.38
N ALA A 64 -5.22 -1.83 22.84
CA ALA A 64 -5.52 -3.11 22.18
C ALA A 64 -4.89 -3.18 20.78
N GLY A 65 -4.27 -4.33 20.45
CA GLY A 65 -3.80 -4.67 19.12
C GLY A 65 -4.47 -5.95 18.63
N GLU A 66 -4.48 -6.19 17.33
CA GLU A 66 -5.06 -7.42 16.75
C GLU A 66 -4.12 -8.61 16.93
N LYS A 67 -3.00 -8.65 16.23
CA LYS A 67 -1.99 -9.70 16.34
C LYS A 67 -1.04 -9.41 17.50
N GLN A 68 -0.82 -10.38 18.38
CA GLN A 68 -0.18 -10.11 19.65
C GLN A 68 1.09 -10.95 19.83
N ILE A 69 2.14 -10.30 20.32
CA ILE A 69 3.38 -10.92 20.77
C ILE A 69 3.39 -10.81 22.29
N ILE A 70 3.48 -11.94 22.98
CA ILE A 70 3.45 -11.97 24.44
C ILE A 70 4.85 -12.14 24.99
N PHE A 71 5.32 -11.13 25.72
CA PHE A 71 6.58 -11.20 26.46
C PHE A 71 6.34 -11.87 27.82
N LEU A 72 7.02 -13.00 28.03
CA LEU A 72 6.96 -13.74 29.27
C LEU A 72 8.01 -13.18 30.23
N ASP A 73 7.55 -12.32 31.12
CA ASP A 73 8.32 -11.70 32.20
C ASP A 73 7.70 -12.12 33.53
N PRO A 74 8.44 -12.80 34.43
CA PRO A 74 7.91 -13.24 35.74
C PRO A 74 7.29 -12.09 36.54
N GLU A 75 7.83 -10.87 36.40
CA GLU A 75 7.32 -9.69 37.11
C GLU A 75 6.02 -9.13 36.54
N LYS A 76 5.63 -9.56 35.34
CA LYS A 76 4.47 -9.03 34.60
C LYS A 76 3.27 -9.99 34.53
N GLU A 77 3.35 -11.16 35.18
CA GLU A 77 2.27 -12.16 35.18
C GLU A 77 0.93 -11.56 35.64
N ALA A 78 0.91 -10.80 36.73
CA ALA A 78 -0.30 -10.15 37.22
C ALA A 78 -0.90 -9.15 36.21
N SER A 79 -0.06 -8.51 35.39
CA SER A 79 -0.48 -7.57 34.32
C SER A 79 -1.12 -8.32 33.15
N ILE A 80 -0.59 -9.48 32.77
CA ILE A 80 -1.14 -10.33 31.73
C ILE A 80 -2.48 -10.93 32.20
N ASN A 81 -2.56 -11.41 33.43
CA ASN A 81 -3.77 -11.98 33.99
C ASN A 81 -4.95 -10.99 33.99
N LYS A 82 -4.71 -9.71 34.30
CA LYS A 82 -5.74 -8.67 34.23
C LYS A 82 -6.33 -8.48 32.85
N ARG A 83 -5.58 -8.82 31.80
CA ARG A 83 -5.94 -8.55 30.39
C ARG A 83 -6.11 -9.84 29.58
N ILE A 84 -6.19 -10.96 30.23
CA ILE A 84 -6.31 -12.27 29.56
C ILE A 84 -7.47 -12.28 28.55
N ASN A 85 -8.60 -11.62 28.87
CA ASN A 85 -9.76 -11.49 27.99
C ASN A 85 -9.54 -10.56 26.78
N GLN A 86 -8.44 -9.80 26.72
CA GLN A 86 -8.04 -8.94 25.60
C GLN A 86 -7.00 -9.61 24.70
N ILE A 87 -6.50 -10.79 25.13
CA ILE A 87 -5.53 -11.56 24.38
C ILE A 87 -6.29 -12.58 23.53
N SER A 88 -6.22 -12.47 22.22
CA SER A 88 -7.01 -13.32 21.30
C SER A 88 -6.17 -13.97 20.20
N GLU A 89 -5.23 -13.25 19.62
CA GLU A 89 -4.43 -13.68 18.47
C GLU A 89 -2.92 -13.72 18.77
N VAL A 90 -2.49 -14.63 19.63
CA VAL A 90 -1.08 -14.79 19.99
C VAL A 90 -0.30 -15.40 18.84
N GLN A 91 0.64 -14.64 18.28
CA GLN A 91 1.50 -15.08 17.19
C GLN A 91 2.69 -15.91 17.72
N PHE A 92 3.32 -15.43 18.77
CA PHE A 92 4.40 -16.14 19.45
C PHE A 92 4.66 -15.57 20.85
N PHE A 93 5.37 -16.35 21.65
CA PHE A 93 5.89 -15.95 22.95
C PHE A 93 7.35 -15.54 22.84
N VAL A 94 7.76 -14.55 23.66
CA VAL A 94 9.17 -14.16 23.85
C VAL A 94 9.51 -14.32 25.33
N LYS A 95 10.46 -15.22 25.64
CA LYS A 95 10.96 -15.45 26.99
C LYS A 95 12.02 -14.42 27.35
N LEU A 96 11.84 -13.71 28.46
CA LEU A 96 12.85 -12.80 28.98
C LEU A 96 13.89 -13.54 29.84
N THR A 97 13.53 -14.69 30.42
CA THR A 97 14.42 -15.58 31.18
C THR A 97 14.40 -16.97 30.58
N GLN A 98 15.49 -17.73 30.77
CA GLN A 98 15.70 -19.01 30.07
C GLN A 98 14.65 -20.08 30.43
N ASP A 99 14.25 -20.16 31.70
CA ASP A 99 13.41 -21.24 32.24
C ASP A 99 11.93 -20.89 32.35
N ILE A 100 11.51 -19.72 31.87
CA ILE A 100 10.11 -19.33 31.96
C ILE A 100 9.25 -20.10 30.96
N GLU A 101 8.12 -20.60 31.44
CA GLU A 101 7.03 -21.13 30.61
C GLU A 101 5.86 -20.13 30.53
N PRO A 102 4.95 -20.27 29.52
CA PRO A 102 3.71 -19.52 29.53
C PRO A 102 2.96 -19.66 30.86
N PHE A 103 2.45 -18.57 31.37
CA PHE A 103 1.71 -18.52 32.62
C PHE A 103 0.47 -19.42 32.56
N GLN A 104 0.01 -19.90 33.73
CA GLN A 104 -1.13 -20.82 33.77
C GLN A 104 -2.37 -20.23 33.11
N SER A 105 -2.64 -18.95 33.31
CA SER A 105 -3.74 -18.22 32.64
C SER A 105 -3.68 -18.25 31.10
N LEU A 106 -2.47 -18.18 30.53
CA LEU A 106 -2.27 -18.32 29.09
C LEU A 106 -2.48 -19.77 28.63
N LYS A 107 -2.01 -20.73 29.39
CA LYS A 107 -2.22 -22.17 29.10
C LYS A 107 -3.70 -22.53 29.12
N ASP A 108 -4.46 -21.96 30.04
CA ASP A 108 -5.91 -22.16 30.17
C ASP A 108 -6.69 -21.47 29.07
N ALA A 109 -6.26 -20.26 28.67
CA ALA A 109 -6.91 -19.48 27.62
C ALA A 109 -6.62 -20.05 26.21
N PHE A 110 -5.43 -20.61 25.97
CA PHE A 110 -4.98 -21.14 24.70
C PHE A 110 -4.68 -22.62 24.80
N LEU A 111 -5.66 -23.50 24.54
CA LEU A 111 -5.48 -24.95 24.65
C LEU A 111 -4.36 -25.52 23.77
N ASN A 112 -4.07 -24.82 22.66
CA ASN A 112 -2.99 -25.13 21.73
C ASN A 112 -1.68 -24.37 22.03
N TRP A 113 -1.48 -23.84 23.24
CA TRP A 113 -0.32 -23.01 23.59
C TRP A 113 1.05 -23.65 23.26
N ARG A 114 1.13 -25.00 23.23
CA ARG A 114 2.35 -25.72 22.85
C ARG A 114 2.71 -25.62 21.38
N GLU A 115 1.74 -25.33 20.55
CA GLU A 115 1.92 -25.13 19.09
C GLU A 115 2.34 -23.68 18.76
N ILE A 116 2.08 -22.73 19.68
CA ILE A 116 2.48 -21.35 19.52
C ILE A 116 4.01 -21.26 19.65
N PRO A 117 4.70 -20.71 18.63
CA PRO A 117 6.16 -20.56 18.67
C PRO A 117 6.63 -19.79 19.90
N CYS A 118 7.79 -20.17 20.42
CA CYS A 118 8.36 -19.57 21.62
C CYS A 118 9.86 -19.31 21.41
N TYR A 119 10.30 -18.07 21.57
CA TYR A 119 11.67 -17.61 21.32
C TYR A 119 12.28 -17.06 22.59
N GLN A 120 13.61 -17.12 22.73
CA GLN A 120 14.34 -16.33 23.72
C GLN A 120 14.46 -14.88 23.24
N ILE A 121 14.54 -13.94 24.16
CA ILE A 121 14.69 -12.50 23.79
C ILE A 121 15.95 -12.26 22.92
N ASN A 122 16.98 -13.08 23.09
CA ASN A 122 18.22 -13.00 22.32
C ASN A 122 18.13 -13.67 20.94
N ASP A 123 17.06 -14.41 20.64
CA ASP A 123 16.82 -15.01 19.31
C ASP A 123 16.35 -13.96 18.27
N VAL A 124 17.02 -12.82 18.20
CA VAL A 124 16.60 -11.65 17.41
C VAL A 124 16.35 -12.01 15.95
N GLU A 125 17.22 -12.83 15.36
CA GLU A 125 17.07 -13.25 13.95
C GLU A 125 15.79 -14.08 13.74
N LYS A 126 15.50 -15.05 14.63
CA LYS A 126 14.29 -15.87 14.52
C LYS A 126 13.02 -15.05 14.72
N ILE A 127 13.03 -14.13 15.69
CA ILE A 127 11.93 -13.20 15.96
C ILE A 127 11.68 -12.30 14.73
N THR A 128 12.75 -11.72 14.19
CA THR A 128 12.67 -10.85 13.01
C THR A 128 12.15 -11.61 11.78
N ASN A 129 12.62 -12.83 11.57
CA ASN A 129 12.16 -13.68 10.47
C ASN A 129 10.68 -14.05 10.62
N HIS A 130 10.22 -14.33 11.85
CA HIS A 130 8.80 -14.62 12.11
C HIS A 130 7.94 -13.38 11.83
N ILE A 131 8.33 -12.21 12.34
CA ILE A 131 7.63 -10.94 12.05
C ILE A 131 7.62 -10.67 10.54
N SER A 132 8.74 -10.86 9.85
CA SER A 132 8.81 -10.68 8.38
C SER A 132 7.86 -11.62 7.64
N LYS A 133 7.69 -12.85 8.12
CA LYS A 133 6.71 -13.80 7.57
C LYS A 133 5.28 -13.29 7.78
N LEU A 134 4.93 -12.87 8.99
CA LEU A 134 3.61 -12.29 9.29
C LEU A 134 3.30 -11.08 8.41
N ILE A 135 4.30 -10.23 8.19
CA ILE A 135 4.20 -9.08 7.29
C ILE A 135 3.96 -9.54 5.85
N SER A 136 4.71 -10.54 5.36
CA SER A 136 4.55 -11.06 3.99
C SER A 136 3.15 -11.64 3.71
N GLU A 137 2.50 -12.18 4.72
CA GLU A 137 1.14 -12.73 4.62
C GLU A 137 0.05 -11.64 4.52
N THR A 138 0.39 -10.38 4.83
CA THR A 138 -0.53 -9.23 4.74
C THR A 138 -0.28 -8.33 3.53
N VAL A 139 0.60 -8.75 2.60
CA VAL A 139 0.83 -8.00 1.36
C VAL A 139 -0.47 -7.92 0.55
N PRO A 140 -0.89 -6.72 0.13
CA PRO A 140 -2.13 -6.52 -0.61
C PRO A 140 -2.16 -7.32 -1.92
N THR A 141 -3.32 -7.87 -2.27
CA THR A 141 -3.56 -8.47 -3.58
C THR A 141 -3.49 -7.41 -4.67
N ILE A 142 -3.09 -7.80 -5.88
CA ILE A 142 -3.03 -6.88 -7.02
C ILE A 142 -4.26 -7.10 -7.90
N LYS A 143 -4.86 -6.00 -8.38
CA LYS A 143 -5.88 -5.98 -9.42
C LYS A 143 -5.40 -5.20 -10.62
N GLY A 144 -5.90 -5.54 -11.80
CA GLY A 144 -5.63 -4.85 -13.04
C GLY A 144 -6.60 -3.68 -13.25
N LEU A 145 -6.08 -2.55 -13.74
CA LEU A 145 -6.87 -1.39 -14.17
C LEU A 145 -6.45 -0.98 -15.58
N VAL A 146 -7.33 -1.19 -16.55
CA VAL A 146 -7.15 -0.72 -17.91
C VAL A 146 -7.77 0.66 -18.05
N LEU A 147 -6.95 1.68 -18.30
CA LEU A 147 -7.43 3.04 -18.53
C LEU A 147 -7.88 3.18 -19.98
N THR A 148 -9.19 3.13 -20.21
CA THR A 148 -9.80 3.23 -21.55
C THR A 148 -10.17 4.65 -21.94
N GLY A 149 -10.15 5.61 -21.02
CA GLY A 149 -10.65 6.96 -21.20
C GLY A 149 -9.56 7.98 -21.53
N GLY A 150 -9.73 8.69 -22.62
CA GLY A 150 -9.06 9.93 -22.96
C GLY A 150 -9.93 10.69 -23.96
N LYS A 151 -10.09 12.01 -23.79
CA LYS A 151 -10.70 12.84 -24.84
C LYS A 151 -9.79 12.81 -26.06
N SER A 152 -9.98 11.82 -26.93
CA SER A 152 -9.26 11.68 -28.22
C SER A 152 -9.67 12.77 -29.22
N THR A 153 -9.69 14.03 -28.76
CA THR A 153 -10.09 15.18 -29.61
C THR A 153 -9.18 15.38 -30.83
N ARG A 154 -7.98 14.78 -30.82
CA ARG A 154 -7.01 14.88 -31.92
C ARG A 154 -7.10 13.74 -32.92
N MET A 155 -7.60 12.55 -32.53
CA MET A 155 -7.67 11.38 -33.40
C MET A 155 -9.05 11.13 -34.03
N GLY A 156 -10.10 11.83 -33.58
CA GLY A 156 -11.46 11.65 -34.11
C GLY A 156 -12.13 10.30 -33.78
N THR A 157 -11.37 9.36 -33.22
CA THR A 157 -11.83 8.03 -32.80
C THR A 157 -11.33 7.73 -31.39
N ASP A 158 -12.06 6.89 -30.66
CA ASP A 158 -11.64 6.43 -29.32
C ASP A 158 -10.40 5.55 -29.45
N LYS A 159 -9.28 5.97 -28.83
CA LYS A 159 -8.00 5.23 -28.88
C LYS A 159 -8.12 3.79 -28.36
N SER A 160 -9.02 3.53 -27.43
CA SER A 160 -9.25 2.19 -26.89
C SER A 160 -9.84 1.20 -27.89
N GLU A 161 -10.48 1.70 -28.96
CA GLU A 161 -11.06 0.90 -30.04
C GLU A 161 -10.09 0.74 -31.22
N LEU A 162 -8.90 1.37 -31.20
CA LEU A 162 -7.89 1.18 -32.24
C LEU A 162 -7.39 -0.26 -32.27
N ASN A 163 -7.21 -0.78 -33.45
CA ASN A 163 -6.85 -2.17 -33.71
C ASN A 163 -5.38 -2.27 -34.14
N TYR A 164 -4.46 -2.44 -33.20
CA TYR A 164 -3.03 -2.65 -33.49
C TYR A 164 -2.67 -4.12 -33.66
N HIS A 165 -3.44 -5.05 -33.06
CA HIS A 165 -3.13 -6.48 -32.99
C HIS A 165 -4.28 -7.38 -33.48
N GLY A 166 -5.10 -6.87 -34.43
CA GLY A 166 -6.27 -7.61 -34.96
C GLY A 166 -7.51 -7.57 -34.07
N LYS A 167 -7.47 -6.85 -32.94
CA LYS A 167 -8.59 -6.61 -32.01
C LYS A 167 -8.41 -5.26 -31.27
N PRO A 168 -9.49 -4.73 -30.68
CA PRO A 168 -9.43 -3.45 -29.92
C PRO A 168 -8.35 -3.47 -28.83
N GLN A 169 -7.57 -2.40 -28.73
CA GLN A 169 -6.43 -2.32 -27.80
C GLN A 169 -6.85 -2.51 -26.33
N LYS A 170 -8.04 -2.04 -25.95
CA LYS A 170 -8.56 -2.29 -24.59
C LYS A 170 -8.66 -3.78 -24.23
N LEU A 171 -9.02 -4.63 -25.21
CA LEU A 171 -9.11 -6.07 -25.01
C LEU A 171 -7.71 -6.69 -24.90
N VAL A 172 -6.76 -6.23 -25.73
CA VAL A 172 -5.36 -6.69 -25.67
C VAL A 172 -4.77 -6.41 -24.29
N VAL A 173 -4.91 -5.17 -23.79
CA VAL A 173 -4.39 -4.78 -22.48
C VAL A 173 -5.07 -5.55 -21.33
N LYS A 174 -6.38 -5.79 -21.42
CA LYS A 174 -7.09 -6.62 -20.44
C LYS A 174 -6.54 -8.05 -20.42
N GLU A 175 -6.41 -8.68 -21.58
CA GLU A 175 -5.88 -10.03 -21.70
C GLU A 175 -4.45 -10.14 -21.15
N LEU A 176 -3.58 -9.15 -21.39
CA LEU A 176 -2.24 -9.13 -20.82
C LEU A 176 -2.26 -9.21 -19.28
N LEU A 177 -3.17 -8.49 -18.65
CA LEU A 177 -3.31 -8.50 -17.20
C LEU A 177 -3.97 -9.79 -16.69
N GLU A 178 -4.96 -10.32 -17.40
CA GLU A 178 -5.64 -11.57 -17.03
C GLU A 178 -4.74 -12.80 -17.22
N ASN A 179 -3.89 -12.81 -18.25
CA ASN A 179 -2.93 -13.89 -18.51
C ASN A 179 -1.90 -14.06 -17.37
N VAL A 180 -1.61 -12.98 -16.64
CA VAL A 180 -0.76 -13.05 -15.44
C VAL A 180 -1.56 -13.26 -14.14
N GLY A 181 -2.85 -13.59 -14.24
CA GLY A 181 -3.71 -13.96 -13.12
C GLY A 181 -4.36 -12.79 -12.38
N LEU A 182 -4.35 -11.58 -12.94
CA LEU A 182 -4.95 -10.42 -12.29
C LEU A 182 -6.44 -10.30 -12.63
N LYS A 183 -7.28 -10.13 -11.61
CA LYS A 183 -8.65 -9.69 -11.83
C LYS A 183 -8.65 -8.26 -12.34
N THR A 184 -9.15 -8.05 -13.56
CA THR A 184 -8.95 -6.80 -14.31
C THR A 184 -10.26 -6.05 -14.55
N TYR A 185 -10.19 -4.73 -14.39
CA TYR A 185 -11.30 -3.80 -14.56
C TYR A 185 -10.96 -2.74 -15.62
N TYR A 186 -12.00 -2.28 -16.34
CA TYR A 186 -11.91 -1.09 -17.18
C TYR A 186 -12.23 0.16 -16.37
N SER A 187 -11.39 1.19 -16.44
CA SER A 187 -11.75 2.54 -15.99
C SER A 187 -12.48 3.24 -17.12
N VAL A 188 -13.73 3.61 -16.88
CA VAL A 188 -14.59 4.23 -17.89
C VAL A 188 -15.15 5.54 -17.38
N GLN A 189 -15.25 6.52 -18.29
CA GLN A 189 -15.96 7.77 -17.98
C GLN A 189 -17.46 7.48 -17.87
N ARG A 190 -18.15 8.13 -16.92
CA ARG A 190 -19.56 7.90 -16.63
C ARG A 190 -20.49 8.01 -17.86
N ASN A 191 -20.10 8.83 -18.86
CA ASN A 191 -20.89 9.02 -20.08
C ASN A 191 -20.66 7.95 -21.15
N ASN A 192 -19.63 7.11 -20.97
CA ASN A 192 -19.23 6.06 -21.92
C ASN A 192 -19.48 4.66 -21.35
N ALA A 193 -20.27 4.54 -20.30
CA ALA A 193 -20.61 3.25 -19.69
C ALA A 193 -21.26 2.36 -20.75
N ASN A 194 -20.59 1.26 -21.08
CA ASN A 194 -21.20 0.16 -21.84
C ASN A 194 -22.28 -0.49 -20.99
N THR A 195 -23.41 -0.81 -21.59
CA THR A 195 -24.49 -1.54 -20.92
C THR A 195 -24.24 -3.05 -20.87
N ASP A 196 -23.07 -3.50 -21.28
CA ASP A 196 -22.67 -4.91 -21.22
C ASP A 196 -22.25 -5.26 -19.78
N GLU A 197 -23.15 -5.86 -19.04
CA GLU A 197 -22.96 -6.30 -17.66
C GLU A 197 -21.85 -7.35 -17.50
N SER A 198 -21.37 -7.95 -18.60
CA SER A 198 -20.25 -8.89 -18.61
C SER A 198 -18.89 -8.20 -18.41
N LEU A 199 -18.81 -6.88 -18.59
CA LEU A 199 -17.58 -6.11 -18.42
C LEU A 199 -17.43 -5.61 -16.99
N GLU A 200 -16.31 -5.98 -16.36
CA GLU A 200 -15.96 -5.43 -15.05
C GLU A 200 -15.49 -3.99 -15.21
N GLU A 201 -16.40 -3.03 -14.97
CA GLU A 201 -16.15 -1.61 -15.12
C GLU A 201 -16.05 -0.88 -13.77
N ILE A 202 -15.16 0.12 -13.73
CA ILE A 202 -15.06 1.12 -12.67
C ILE A 202 -15.37 2.47 -13.30
N HIS A 203 -16.52 3.03 -12.93
CA HIS A 203 -16.93 4.36 -13.38
C HIS A 203 -16.18 5.43 -12.63
N ASP A 204 -15.65 6.41 -13.35
CA ASP A 204 -14.97 7.56 -12.75
C ASP A 204 -15.89 8.30 -11.79
N THR A 205 -15.45 8.42 -10.54
CA THR A 205 -16.08 9.23 -9.49
C THR A 205 -15.33 10.54 -9.26
N PHE A 206 -14.08 10.61 -9.71
CA PHE A 206 -13.23 11.80 -9.73
C PHE A 206 -13.22 12.40 -11.15
N PHE A 207 -14.22 13.24 -11.44
CA PHE A 207 -14.50 13.73 -12.80
C PHE A 207 -13.45 14.71 -13.32
N ASN A 208 -13.21 14.65 -14.63
CA ASN A 208 -12.36 15.58 -15.39
C ASN A 208 -10.88 15.61 -14.96
N LEU A 209 -10.40 14.57 -14.28
CA LEU A 209 -9.01 14.44 -13.85
C LEU A 209 -8.19 13.47 -14.72
N GLY A 210 -8.77 12.96 -15.80
CA GLY A 210 -8.12 12.01 -16.71
C GLY A 210 -7.63 10.75 -15.98
N PRO A 211 -6.43 10.23 -16.30
CA PRO A 211 -5.89 9.02 -15.68
C PRO A 211 -5.84 9.06 -14.15
N PHE A 212 -5.60 10.24 -13.57
CA PHE A 212 -5.61 10.45 -12.12
C PHE A 212 -6.97 10.10 -11.51
N GLY A 213 -8.06 10.55 -12.17
CA GLY A 213 -9.43 10.25 -11.73
C GLY A 213 -9.74 8.76 -11.76
N GLY A 214 -9.34 8.06 -12.83
CA GLY A 214 -9.51 6.61 -12.95
C GLY A 214 -8.79 5.85 -11.84
N ILE A 215 -7.53 6.21 -11.55
CA ILE A 215 -6.74 5.60 -10.46
C ILE A 215 -7.40 5.84 -9.11
N CYS A 216 -7.81 7.08 -8.80
CA CYS A 216 -8.50 7.39 -7.55
C CYS A 216 -9.86 6.65 -7.43
N SER A 217 -10.60 6.49 -8.53
CA SER A 217 -11.86 5.76 -8.55
C SER A 217 -11.67 4.27 -8.30
N ALA A 218 -10.59 3.69 -8.81
CA ALA A 218 -10.22 2.30 -8.52
C ALA A 218 -9.94 2.10 -7.03
N PHE A 219 -9.15 2.96 -6.42
CA PHE A 219 -8.91 2.92 -4.98
C PHE A 219 -10.15 3.18 -4.15
N GLN A 220 -11.04 4.07 -4.59
CA GLN A 220 -12.32 4.28 -3.88
C GLN A 220 -13.18 3.01 -3.89
N LYS A 221 -13.16 2.25 -4.98
CA LYS A 221 -13.87 0.96 -5.07
C LYS A 221 -13.23 -0.11 -4.19
N ASP A 222 -11.91 -0.17 -4.13
CA ASP A 222 -11.17 -1.10 -3.27
C ASP A 222 -9.85 -0.47 -2.81
N PRO A 223 -9.86 0.14 -1.62
CA PRO A 223 -8.69 0.80 -1.05
C PRO A 223 -7.62 -0.16 -0.51
N ASN A 224 -7.95 -1.43 -0.34
CA ASN A 224 -7.08 -2.43 0.26
C ASN A 224 -6.29 -3.27 -0.76
N SER A 225 -6.63 -3.18 -2.04
CA SER A 225 -5.87 -3.82 -3.12
C SER A 225 -4.86 -2.87 -3.73
N ALA A 226 -3.74 -3.42 -4.20
CA ALA A 226 -2.84 -2.72 -5.12
C ALA A 226 -3.44 -2.73 -6.53
N TRP A 227 -3.14 -1.70 -7.34
CA TRP A 227 -3.66 -1.56 -8.67
C TRP A 227 -2.52 -1.51 -9.70
N MET A 228 -2.44 -2.52 -10.57
CA MET A 228 -1.59 -2.46 -11.76
C MET A 228 -2.33 -1.71 -12.85
N VAL A 229 -1.86 -0.52 -13.14
CA VAL A 229 -2.46 0.40 -14.10
C VAL A 229 -1.77 0.27 -15.45
N LEU A 230 -2.53 0.02 -16.50
CA LEU A 230 -2.08 0.07 -17.89
C LEU A 230 -3.02 0.94 -18.72
N ALA A 231 -2.43 1.81 -19.56
CA ALA A 231 -3.18 2.60 -20.53
C ALA A 231 -3.21 1.93 -21.90
N THR A 232 -4.23 2.25 -22.69
CA THR A 232 -4.43 1.69 -24.03
C THR A 232 -3.62 2.38 -25.15
N ASP A 233 -2.85 3.40 -24.82
CA ASP A 233 -1.99 4.12 -25.77
C ASP A 233 -0.52 3.64 -25.79
N LEU A 234 -0.27 2.48 -25.20
CA LEU A 234 1.04 1.82 -25.06
C LEU A 234 1.05 0.45 -25.75
N PRO A 235 1.04 0.40 -27.09
CA PRO A 235 0.84 -0.85 -27.84
C PRO A 235 2.03 -1.82 -27.81
N PHE A 236 3.21 -1.39 -27.33
CA PHE A 236 4.41 -2.22 -27.22
C PHE A 236 4.56 -2.89 -25.86
N VAL A 237 3.65 -2.59 -24.90
CA VAL A 237 3.61 -3.31 -23.61
C VAL A 237 3.19 -4.76 -23.88
N ASP A 238 4.04 -5.68 -23.47
CA ASP A 238 3.86 -7.11 -23.63
C ASP A 238 3.74 -7.82 -22.26
N GLU A 239 3.47 -9.12 -22.31
CA GLU A 239 3.35 -9.97 -21.13
C GLU A 239 4.66 -10.05 -20.33
N HIS A 240 5.81 -9.96 -21.01
CA HIS A 240 7.13 -9.99 -20.37
C HIS A 240 7.32 -8.75 -19.47
N LEU A 241 6.95 -7.56 -19.97
CA LEU A 241 7.03 -6.32 -19.20
C LEU A 241 6.08 -6.35 -17.99
N VAL A 242 4.88 -6.88 -18.15
CA VAL A 242 3.92 -7.04 -17.06
C VAL A 242 4.46 -7.98 -15.97
N LYS A 243 5.02 -9.14 -16.38
CA LYS A 243 5.66 -10.08 -15.44
C LYS A 243 6.86 -9.48 -14.72
N LEU A 244 7.70 -8.73 -15.44
CA LEU A 244 8.84 -8.02 -14.85
C LEU A 244 8.38 -7.04 -13.77
N LEU A 245 7.32 -6.28 -14.03
CA LEU A 245 6.78 -5.33 -13.06
C LEU A 245 6.22 -6.03 -11.81
N LEU A 246 5.55 -7.18 -12.00
CA LEU A 246 5.08 -8.02 -10.88
C LEU A 246 6.23 -8.60 -10.06
N GLU A 247 7.28 -9.10 -10.72
CA GLU A 247 8.46 -9.65 -10.07
C GLU A 247 9.22 -8.61 -9.24
N LYS A 248 9.31 -7.39 -9.77
CA LYS A 248 10.01 -6.26 -9.12
C LYS A 248 9.12 -5.46 -8.16
N ARG A 249 7.87 -5.88 -7.96
CA ARG A 249 6.96 -5.20 -7.03
C ARG A 249 7.59 -5.02 -5.66
N ASN A 250 7.49 -3.81 -5.13
CA ASN A 250 7.91 -3.48 -3.78
C ASN A 250 6.75 -2.89 -2.97
N PRO A 251 6.01 -3.71 -2.19
CA PRO A 251 4.85 -3.25 -1.43
C PRO A 251 5.20 -2.29 -0.27
N ALA A 252 6.49 -2.18 0.07
CA ALA A 252 6.96 -1.20 1.05
C ALA A 252 7.04 0.23 0.48
N LYS A 253 6.94 0.40 -0.84
CA LYS A 253 6.93 1.70 -1.52
C LYS A 253 5.50 2.15 -1.86
N VAL A 254 5.34 3.41 -2.25
CA VAL A 254 4.04 3.95 -2.68
C VAL A 254 3.60 3.32 -4.00
N ALA A 255 4.57 3.03 -4.86
CA ALA A 255 4.33 2.40 -6.13
C ALA A 255 5.59 1.67 -6.64
N THR A 256 5.40 0.75 -7.59
CA THR A 256 6.46 0.20 -8.43
C THR A 256 6.18 0.63 -9.87
N ALA A 257 7.07 1.42 -10.47
CA ALA A 257 6.84 2.07 -11.75
C ALA A 257 7.94 1.77 -12.77
N ILE A 258 7.55 1.61 -14.02
CA ILE A 258 8.48 1.52 -15.13
C ILE A 258 9.07 2.89 -15.46
N LYS A 259 10.36 2.91 -15.83
CA LYS A 259 11.03 4.07 -16.39
C LYS A 259 11.90 3.65 -17.57
N GLY A 260 11.80 4.33 -18.71
CA GLY A 260 12.73 4.15 -19.80
C GLY A 260 14.16 4.61 -19.44
N LYS A 261 15.18 3.90 -19.90
CA LYS A 261 16.59 4.20 -19.62
C LYS A 261 16.98 5.62 -20.07
N GLY A 262 16.41 6.09 -21.19
CA GLY A 262 16.59 7.44 -21.71
C GLY A 262 15.60 8.48 -21.16
N LYS A 263 14.67 8.08 -20.29
CA LYS A 263 13.67 8.99 -19.73
C LYS A 263 14.08 9.52 -18.37
N GLN A 264 13.70 10.77 -18.09
CA GLN A 264 13.97 11.39 -16.80
C GLN A 264 13.01 10.91 -15.70
N PHE A 265 11.76 10.61 -16.06
CA PHE A 265 10.68 10.35 -15.12
C PHE A 265 10.01 9.00 -15.36
N PRO A 266 9.41 8.39 -14.31
CA PRO A 266 8.65 7.14 -14.45
C PRO A 266 7.38 7.34 -15.28
N GLU A 267 6.90 6.23 -15.86
CA GLU A 267 5.66 6.17 -16.62
C GLU A 267 4.48 5.82 -15.69
N PRO A 268 3.61 6.78 -15.39
CA PRO A 268 2.53 6.57 -14.42
C PRO A 268 1.45 5.61 -14.90
N LEU A 269 1.42 5.31 -16.19
CA LEU A 269 0.41 4.46 -16.82
C LEU A 269 0.92 3.05 -17.13
N ILE A 270 2.11 2.69 -16.57
CA ILE A 270 2.66 1.34 -16.48
C ILE A 270 3.23 1.20 -15.07
N THR A 271 2.34 1.09 -14.08
CA THR A 271 2.73 1.23 -12.66
C THR A 271 1.82 0.38 -11.78
N ILE A 272 2.38 -0.29 -10.78
CA ILE A 272 1.63 -0.85 -9.66
C ILE A 272 1.56 0.21 -8.57
N TYR A 273 0.37 0.69 -8.27
CA TYR A 273 0.10 1.58 -7.15
C TYR A 273 -0.30 0.75 -5.92
N GLU A 274 0.41 0.90 -4.82
CA GLU A 274 0.08 0.23 -3.56
C GLU A 274 -1.06 0.96 -2.82
N PRO A 275 -1.77 0.32 -1.87
CA PRO A 275 -2.86 0.97 -1.12
C PRO A 275 -2.47 2.31 -0.50
N LYS A 276 -1.23 2.44 -0.01
CA LYS A 276 -0.70 3.71 0.54
C LYS A 276 -0.56 4.84 -0.50
N ALA A 277 -0.66 4.54 -1.80
CA ALA A 277 -0.73 5.57 -2.82
C ALA A 277 -2.04 6.38 -2.75
N TYR A 278 -3.13 5.78 -2.29
CA TYR A 278 -4.43 6.43 -2.28
C TYR A 278 -4.47 7.70 -1.41
N PRO A 279 -4.11 7.67 -0.11
CA PRO A 279 -4.04 8.89 0.69
C PRO A 279 -3.07 9.93 0.11
N VAL A 280 -1.95 9.50 -0.49
CA VAL A 280 -1.00 10.42 -1.14
C VAL A 280 -1.64 11.11 -2.35
N LEU A 281 -2.33 10.36 -3.23
CA LEU A 281 -3.07 10.94 -4.36
C LEU A 281 -4.11 11.96 -3.89
N LEU A 282 -4.87 11.66 -2.83
CA LEU A 282 -5.86 12.58 -2.26
C LEU A 282 -5.21 13.85 -1.69
N GLN A 283 -4.05 13.74 -1.07
CA GLN A 283 -3.27 14.91 -0.59
C GLN A 283 -2.79 15.78 -1.75
N TYR A 284 -2.36 15.18 -2.86
CA TYR A 284 -2.01 15.92 -4.08
C TYR A 284 -3.22 16.64 -4.66
N LEU A 285 -4.36 15.95 -4.73
CA LEU A 285 -5.61 16.53 -5.21
C LEU A 285 -6.06 17.72 -4.34
N ALA A 286 -5.95 17.61 -3.01
CA ALA A 286 -6.25 18.68 -2.07
C ALA A 286 -5.38 19.94 -2.28
N GLN A 287 -4.19 19.77 -2.86
CA GLN A 287 -3.28 20.87 -3.23
C GLN A 287 -3.48 21.36 -4.67
N GLY A 288 -4.50 20.86 -5.39
CA GLY A 288 -4.79 21.22 -6.77
C GLY A 288 -3.96 20.47 -7.82
N TYR A 289 -3.26 19.39 -7.45
CA TYR A 289 -2.50 18.58 -8.39
C TYR A 289 -3.27 17.31 -8.78
N SER A 290 -3.40 17.07 -10.07
CA SER A 290 -4.05 15.88 -10.65
C SER A 290 -3.15 15.14 -11.65
N CYS A 291 -1.85 15.16 -11.43
CA CYS A 291 -0.88 14.51 -12.29
C CYS A 291 -0.26 13.30 -11.55
N PRO A 292 -0.54 12.04 -11.98
CA PRO A 292 0.02 10.85 -11.32
C PRO A 292 1.55 10.83 -11.39
N ARG A 293 2.15 11.30 -12.51
CA ARG A 293 3.62 11.38 -12.65
C ARG A 293 4.23 12.31 -11.62
N LYS A 294 3.60 13.45 -11.30
CA LYS A 294 4.08 14.37 -10.27
C LYS A 294 4.09 13.71 -8.89
N MET A 295 3.08 12.90 -8.60
CA MET A 295 3.06 12.12 -7.36
C MET A 295 4.20 11.10 -7.31
N LEU A 296 4.42 10.33 -8.39
CA LEU A 296 5.51 9.34 -8.44
C LEU A 296 6.89 9.97 -8.26
N ILE A 297 7.14 11.14 -8.86
CA ILE A 297 8.44 11.86 -8.77
C ILE A 297 8.73 12.29 -7.33
N ASN A 298 7.71 12.62 -6.54
CA ASN A 298 7.85 13.19 -5.21
C ASN A 298 7.45 12.20 -4.09
N SER A 299 7.43 10.92 -4.40
CA SER A 299 7.13 9.85 -3.44
C SER A 299 8.22 8.78 -3.49
N GLU A 300 8.27 7.94 -2.48
CA GLU A 300 9.14 6.76 -2.48
C GLU A 300 8.58 5.68 -3.40
N VAL A 301 9.19 5.55 -4.57
CA VAL A 301 8.76 4.63 -5.65
C VAL A 301 9.90 3.67 -5.98
N GLU A 302 9.56 2.40 -6.18
CA GLU A 302 10.45 1.42 -6.80
C GLU A 302 10.50 1.65 -8.30
N ILE A 303 11.68 1.86 -8.86
CA ILE A 303 11.86 2.13 -10.29
C ILE A 303 12.43 0.90 -10.98
N VAL A 304 11.74 0.46 -12.02
CA VAL A 304 12.17 -0.62 -12.91
C VAL A 304 12.56 -0.02 -14.25
N GLU A 305 13.86 -0.01 -14.55
CA GLU A 305 14.36 0.55 -15.81
C GLU A 305 14.25 -0.46 -16.95
N VAL A 306 13.74 0.00 -18.09
CA VAL A 306 13.56 -0.79 -19.31
C VAL A 306 13.98 0.00 -20.55
N ASP A 307 14.07 -0.66 -21.70
CA ASP A 307 14.35 0.02 -22.96
C ASP A 307 13.16 0.91 -23.38
N ASP A 308 13.46 2.10 -23.89
CA ASP A 308 12.46 3.13 -24.22
C ASP A 308 11.43 2.67 -25.25
N GLU A 309 11.79 1.75 -26.14
CA GLU A 309 10.92 1.18 -27.16
C GLU A 309 9.70 0.46 -26.56
N LEU A 310 9.88 -0.25 -25.43
CA LEU A 310 8.82 -1.01 -24.77
C LEU A 310 7.71 -0.14 -24.17
N ILE A 311 8.02 1.13 -23.91
CA ILE A 311 7.10 2.09 -23.27
C ILE A 311 6.76 3.25 -24.21
N ARG A 312 7.02 3.09 -25.51
CA ARG A 312 6.71 4.13 -26.49
C ARG A 312 5.20 4.30 -26.61
N ASN A 313 4.76 5.53 -26.40
CA ASN A 313 3.37 5.94 -26.55
C ASN A 313 3.07 6.28 -28.01
N ILE A 314 1.93 5.86 -28.54
CA ILE A 314 1.42 6.24 -29.86
C ILE A 314 0.29 7.26 -29.70
N ASN A 315 0.51 8.46 -30.24
CA ASN A 315 -0.42 9.58 -30.12
C ASN A 315 -1.11 9.96 -31.42
N THR A 316 -0.55 9.60 -32.56
CA THR A 316 -1.09 9.91 -33.88
C THR A 316 -1.16 8.66 -34.76
N PRO A 317 -2.01 8.66 -35.81
CA PRO A 317 -2.09 7.53 -36.75
C PRO A 317 -0.82 7.30 -37.57
N GLU A 318 0.06 8.31 -37.67
CA GLU A 318 1.33 8.24 -38.41
C GLU A 318 2.47 7.61 -37.58
N GLU A 319 2.36 7.56 -36.28
CA GLU A 319 3.32 6.89 -35.37
C GLU A 319 3.13 5.39 -35.34
#